data_3c25e9be7e8843f30fc516fe90a634dc
#
_entry.id   3c25e9be7e8843f30fc516fe90a634dc
#
_cell.length_a   1.000
_cell.length_b   1.000
_cell.length_c   1.000
_cell.angle_alpha   90.00
_cell.angle_beta   90.00
_cell.angle_gamma   90.00
#
_symmetry.space_group_name_H-M   'P 1'
#
loop_
_entity.id
_entity.type
_entity.pdbx_description
1 polymer ?
#
loop_
_entity_poly.entity_id
_entity_poly.type
_entity_poly.pdbx_seq_one_letter_code
_entity_poly.pdbx_strand_id
1 'polypeptide(L)'
;MPELAEVEFFRKRWSVGHGAKVLAVHLHESKNVFRGCDTAALKDRLTGARLVDSFTAAKQMLFRFSGGKISHAKSGDRPRAESRDRSRAESRGWLGIHLGMTGELRVEPADYPPAKHDHLVLVQRGRQLVFNDPRMFGRIQFATGPKPPAWWTRIAPAVLSPEFTVNAVATFLRRRARTSIKAVLLMQERFPGIGNWMADEILWRAAIHPKRAAGSLTPAEIHTLHRECRSVCRLALNTIAGKGDYLPPDLNTHIPKSWLFWHRWEDGGLCPKTKKTLVREEVGGRTTCWSPARQKLKSA
;
A
#
# COMPACT_ATOMS: atom_id res chain seq x y z
N MET A 1 -9.59 -0.34 -4.62
CA MET A 1 -8.68 -0.21 -3.45
C MET A 1 -7.28 -0.40 -3.94
N PRO A 2 -6.39 0.55 -3.76
CA PRO A 2 -4.99 0.39 -4.12
C PRO A 2 -4.36 -0.83 -3.42
N GLU A 3 -3.66 -1.64 -4.21
CA GLU A 3 -2.93 -2.82 -3.76
C GLU A 3 -1.43 -2.51 -3.73
N LEU A 4 -0.57 -3.47 -3.50
CA LEU A 4 0.88 -3.29 -3.33
C LEU A 4 1.52 -2.36 -4.38
N ALA A 5 1.21 -2.58 -5.65
CA ALA A 5 1.87 -1.87 -6.75
C ALA A 5 1.34 -0.44 -6.92
N GLU A 6 0.04 -0.25 -6.76
CA GLU A 6 -0.57 1.09 -6.80
C GLU A 6 -0.11 1.94 -5.61
N VAL A 7 0.06 1.33 -4.43
CA VAL A 7 0.60 2.02 -3.25
C VAL A 7 2.04 2.48 -3.50
N GLU A 8 2.88 1.64 -4.10
CA GLU A 8 4.25 2.02 -4.47
C GLU A 8 4.28 3.09 -5.56
N PHE A 9 3.38 3.02 -6.55
CA PHE A 9 3.22 4.06 -7.56
C PHE A 9 2.94 5.43 -6.93
N PHE A 10 1.95 5.49 -6.03
CA PHE A 10 1.61 6.74 -5.35
C PHE A 10 2.72 7.23 -4.42
N ARG A 11 3.42 6.34 -3.72
CA ARG A 11 4.59 6.74 -2.93
C ARG A 11 5.65 7.42 -3.81
N LYS A 12 5.95 6.83 -4.98
CA LYS A 12 6.92 7.39 -5.92
C LYS A 12 6.54 8.77 -6.45
N ARG A 13 5.23 9.05 -6.61
CA ARG A 13 4.79 10.41 -7.00
C ARG A 13 5.32 11.48 -6.05
N TRP A 14 5.38 11.22 -4.76
CA TRP A 14 5.90 12.18 -3.78
C TRP A 14 7.43 12.20 -3.69
N SER A 15 8.15 11.32 -4.38
CA SER A 15 9.62 11.31 -4.36
C SER A 15 10.24 12.61 -4.88
N VAL A 16 9.55 13.34 -5.76
CA VAL A 16 9.98 14.67 -6.22
C VAL A 16 10.06 15.71 -5.08
N GLY A 17 9.43 15.43 -3.95
CA GLY A 17 9.48 16.27 -2.75
C GLY A 17 10.65 15.95 -1.81
N HIS A 18 11.47 14.92 -2.08
CA HIS A 18 12.61 14.56 -1.24
C HIS A 18 13.64 15.71 -1.19
N GLY A 19 14.21 15.92 -0.01
CA GLY A 19 15.17 17.01 0.27
C GLY A 19 14.53 18.39 0.41
N ALA A 20 13.30 18.59 -0.07
CA ALA A 20 12.63 19.89 -0.01
C ALA A 20 12.01 20.15 1.38
N LYS A 21 12.07 21.43 1.79
CA LYS A 21 11.48 21.90 3.05
C LYS A 21 9.98 22.07 2.90
N VAL A 22 9.20 21.63 3.88
CA VAL A 22 7.78 21.92 4.02
C VAL A 22 7.63 23.33 4.57
N LEU A 23 7.01 24.20 3.80
CA LEU A 23 6.81 25.62 4.15
C LEU A 23 5.51 25.81 4.97
N ALA A 24 4.45 25.07 4.59
CA ALA A 24 3.17 25.09 5.27
C ALA A 24 2.51 23.71 5.19
N VAL A 25 1.61 23.43 6.13
CA VAL A 25 0.79 22.21 6.19
C VAL A 25 -0.68 22.61 6.29
N HIS A 26 -1.50 22.18 5.32
CA HIS A 26 -2.94 22.35 5.36
C HIS A 26 -3.60 21.00 5.63
N LEU A 27 -4.57 20.98 6.56
CA LEU A 27 -5.28 19.79 7.00
C LEU A 27 -6.78 20.05 7.04
N HIS A 28 -7.58 19.07 6.64
CA HIS A 28 -8.99 19.00 7.00
C HIS A 28 -9.15 18.19 8.30
N GLU A 29 -8.73 18.75 9.42
CA GLU A 29 -8.51 18.08 10.73
C GLU A 29 -9.71 17.27 11.23
N SER A 30 -10.94 17.77 11.01
CA SER A 30 -12.18 17.11 11.43
C SER A 30 -12.56 15.86 10.63
N LYS A 31 -11.83 15.55 9.55
CA LYS A 31 -12.19 14.44 8.65
C LYS A 31 -11.70 13.09 9.19
N ASN A 32 -12.50 12.05 8.92
CA ASN A 32 -12.26 10.70 9.43
C ASN A 32 -10.89 10.09 9.01
N VAL A 33 -10.26 10.61 7.97
CA VAL A 33 -8.91 10.19 7.57
C VAL A 33 -7.86 10.44 8.67
N PHE A 34 -8.10 11.38 9.58
CA PHE A 34 -7.23 11.70 10.72
C PHE A 34 -7.62 11.00 12.04
N ARG A 35 -8.53 10.02 12.00
CA ARG A 35 -8.96 9.31 13.21
C ARG A 35 -7.78 8.76 14.02
N GLY A 36 -7.65 9.20 15.28
CA GLY A 36 -6.57 8.82 16.17
C GLY A 36 -5.20 9.42 15.83
N CYS A 37 -5.16 10.46 14.99
CA CYS A 37 -3.97 11.24 14.68
C CYS A 37 -3.97 12.56 15.46
N ASP A 38 -2.85 12.89 16.10
CA ASP A 38 -2.62 14.22 16.64
C ASP A 38 -2.26 15.18 15.49
N THR A 39 -3.27 15.88 14.99
CA THR A 39 -3.15 16.80 13.86
C THR A 39 -2.36 18.07 14.20
N ALA A 40 -2.44 18.52 15.47
CA ALA A 40 -1.67 19.67 15.93
C ALA A 40 -0.16 19.35 15.94
N ALA A 41 0.22 18.20 16.51
CA ALA A 41 1.60 17.74 16.50
C ALA A 41 2.10 17.48 15.06
N LEU A 42 1.27 16.90 14.19
CA LEU A 42 1.60 16.71 12.78
C LEU A 42 1.93 18.03 12.09
N LYS A 43 1.04 19.03 12.21
CA LYS A 43 1.21 20.35 11.60
C LYS A 43 2.45 21.08 12.12
N ASP A 44 2.65 21.10 13.43
CA ASP A 44 3.81 21.77 14.05
C ASP A 44 5.12 21.10 13.62
N ARG A 45 5.21 19.78 13.71
CA ARG A 45 6.44 19.03 13.43
C ARG A 45 6.81 18.97 11.96
N LEU A 46 5.84 18.93 11.04
CA LEU A 46 6.14 18.91 9.62
C LEU A 46 6.43 20.29 9.05
N THR A 47 5.90 21.37 9.64
CA THR A 47 6.21 22.72 9.20
C THR A 47 7.69 23.04 9.47
N GLY A 48 8.43 23.35 8.42
CA GLY A 48 9.87 23.60 8.47
C GLY A 48 10.74 22.36 8.34
N ALA A 49 10.16 21.15 8.44
CA ALA A 49 10.87 19.88 8.23
C ALA A 49 11.15 19.60 6.75
N ARG A 50 12.07 18.67 6.49
CA ARG A 50 12.38 18.16 5.13
C ARG A 50 11.90 16.73 4.99
N LEU A 51 11.24 16.41 3.89
CA LEU A 51 10.97 15.02 3.50
C LEU A 51 12.30 14.38 3.08
N VAL A 52 12.74 13.35 3.80
CA VAL A 52 14.06 12.73 3.57
C VAL A 52 14.01 11.32 3.01
N ASP A 53 12.97 10.54 3.35
CA ASP A 53 12.77 9.18 2.84
C ASP A 53 11.30 8.83 2.74
N SER A 54 11.01 7.80 1.95
CA SER A 54 9.68 7.19 1.89
C SER A 54 9.77 5.69 1.63
N PHE A 55 8.83 4.93 2.23
CA PHE A 55 8.80 3.48 2.21
C PHE A 55 7.39 2.99 1.96
N THR A 56 7.26 1.77 1.40
CA THR A 56 6.00 1.03 1.37
C THR A 56 6.11 -0.30 2.07
N ALA A 57 5.04 -0.71 2.74
CA ALA A 57 4.87 -2.04 3.27
C ALA A 57 3.39 -2.42 3.19
N ALA A 58 3.08 -3.56 2.57
CA ALA A 58 1.71 -3.98 2.29
C ALA A 58 0.94 -2.90 1.49
N LYS A 59 -0.10 -2.32 2.10
CA LYS A 59 -0.91 -1.25 1.52
C LYS A 59 -0.71 0.09 2.20
N GLN A 60 0.42 0.25 2.90
CA GLN A 60 0.75 1.45 3.66
C GLN A 60 2.01 2.11 3.13
N MET A 61 2.07 3.42 3.27
CA MET A 61 3.23 4.25 3.00
C MET A 61 3.72 4.88 4.29
N LEU A 62 5.03 5.06 4.40
CA LEU A 62 5.68 5.77 5.48
C LEU A 62 6.62 6.81 4.90
N PHE A 63 6.47 8.05 5.30
CA PHE A 63 7.31 9.18 4.93
C PHE A 63 8.09 9.65 6.15
N ARG A 64 9.40 9.76 6.02
CA ARG A 64 10.28 10.24 7.08
C ARG A 64 10.63 11.70 6.84
N PHE A 65 10.46 12.49 7.88
CA PHE A 65 10.85 13.90 7.90
C PHE A 65 11.98 14.14 8.90
N SER A 66 12.85 15.10 8.61
CA SER A 66 13.93 15.55 9.50
C SER A 66 13.90 17.06 9.66
N GLY A 67 14.30 17.56 10.83
CA GLY A 67 14.14 18.98 11.18
C GLY A 67 12.69 19.30 11.55
N GLY A 68 12.35 20.57 11.56
CA GLY A 68 11.08 21.08 12.05
C GLY A 68 11.23 21.82 13.36
N LYS A 69 10.17 22.50 13.80
CA LYS A 69 10.18 23.22 15.07
C LYS A 69 10.29 22.23 16.23
N ILE A 70 11.28 22.41 17.07
CA ILE A 70 11.33 21.76 18.39
C ILE A 70 10.53 22.68 19.30
N SER A 71 9.36 22.26 19.76
CA SER A 71 8.69 22.96 20.86
C SER A 71 9.55 22.78 22.11
N HIS A 72 10.36 23.77 22.41
CA HIS A 72 11.03 23.83 23.71
C HIS A 72 9.96 24.01 24.79
N ALA A 73 9.73 22.97 25.59
CA ALA A 73 9.22 23.20 26.94
C ALA A 73 10.17 24.21 27.60
N LYS A 74 9.62 25.26 28.20
CA LYS A 74 10.37 26.34 28.86
C LYS A 74 11.33 25.75 29.90
N SER A 75 12.58 25.55 29.55
CA SER A 75 13.67 25.43 30.50
C SER A 75 14.90 26.14 29.93
N GLY A 76 15.41 27.06 30.74
CA GLY A 76 16.40 28.05 30.34
C GLY A 76 17.85 27.56 30.34
N ASP A 77 18.16 26.40 29.75
CA ASP A 77 19.54 25.93 29.64
C ASP A 77 19.95 25.74 28.17
N ARG A 78 21.07 26.35 27.80
CA ARG A 78 21.69 26.16 26.47
C ARG A 78 22.34 24.78 26.40
N PRO A 79 21.92 23.90 25.47
CA PRO A 79 22.44 22.53 25.39
C PRO A 79 23.89 22.49 24.86
N ARG A 80 24.74 21.67 25.51
CA ARG A 80 26.10 21.28 25.04
C ARG A 80 26.00 20.48 23.72
N ALA A 81 27.13 20.37 23.00
CA ALA A 81 27.18 19.75 21.64
C ALA A 81 26.57 18.33 21.54
N GLU A 82 26.70 17.49 22.56
CA GLU A 82 26.08 16.15 22.62
C GLU A 82 24.57 16.17 22.71
N SER A 83 23.98 17.25 23.22
CA SER A 83 22.51 17.42 23.25
C SER A 83 21.95 17.81 21.88
N ARG A 84 22.76 18.39 20.98
CA ARG A 84 22.35 18.72 19.60
C ARG A 84 22.13 17.48 18.74
N ASP A 85 22.91 16.43 18.91
CA ASP A 85 22.78 15.19 18.14
C ASP A 85 21.59 14.35 18.64
N ARG A 86 21.35 14.31 19.95
CA ARG A 86 20.13 13.73 20.56
C ARG A 86 18.86 14.52 20.14
N SER A 87 18.90 15.85 20.17
CA SER A 87 17.75 16.68 19.75
C SER A 87 17.44 16.52 18.25
N ARG A 88 18.48 16.29 17.43
CA ARG A 88 18.33 16.02 15.99
C ARG A 88 17.73 14.63 15.71
N ALA A 89 18.04 13.63 16.54
CA ALA A 89 17.44 12.29 16.48
C ALA A 89 15.97 12.30 16.95
N GLU A 90 15.63 13.13 17.94
CA GLU A 90 14.26 13.33 18.46
C GLU A 90 13.36 14.14 17.50
N SER A 91 13.94 14.87 16.55
CA SER A 91 13.19 15.72 15.61
C SER A 91 12.66 14.98 14.37
N ARG A 92 12.74 13.65 14.32
CA ARG A 92 12.20 12.87 13.19
C ARG A 92 10.70 12.75 13.28
N GLY A 93 10.01 13.14 12.20
CA GLY A 93 8.59 12.91 12.00
C GLY A 93 8.35 11.70 11.08
N TRP A 94 7.37 10.88 11.43
CA TRP A 94 6.94 9.73 10.66
C TRP A 94 5.47 9.90 10.27
N LEU A 95 5.22 10.17 9.01
CA LEU A 95 3.89 10.29 8.44
C LEU A 95 3.51 8.98 7.76
N GLY A 96 2.48 8.31 8.27
CA GLY A 96 1.89 7.12 7.67
C GLY A 96 0.66 7.48 6.86
N ILE A 97 0.53 6.91 5.66
CA ILE A 97 -0.64 7.08 4.80
C ILE A 97 -1.13 5.72 4.32
N HIS A 98 -2.42 5.46 4.52
CA HIS A 98 -3.17 4.38 3.90
C HIS A 98 -4.22 4.98 2.96
N LEU A 99 -4.23 4.58 1.69
CA LEU A 99 -5.07 5.21 0.67
C LEU A 99 -6.56 4.85 0.75
N GLY A 100 -6.94 3.89 1.59
CA GLY A 100 -8.32 3.42 1.62
C GLY A 100 -8.73 2.74 0.31
N MET A 101 -9.83 3.20 -0.26
CA MET A 101 -10.36 2.63 -1.53
C MET A 101 -10.07 3.49 -2.75
N THR A 102 -10.05 4.82 -2.58
CA THR A 102 -9.99 5.80 -3.67
C THR A 102 -8.96 6.90 -3.41
N GLY A 103 -8.25 6.82 -2.29
CA GLY A 103 -7.21 7.80 -1.98
C GLY A 103 -6.05 7.74 -2.96
N GLU A 104 -5.46 8.89 -3.22
CA GLU A 104 -4.30 9.05 -4.09
C GLU A 104 -3.35 10.13 -3.56
N LEU A 105 -2.09 10.03 -3.96
CA LEU A 105 -1.11 11.09 -3.77
C LEU A 105 -0.88 11.81 -5.10
N ARG A 106 -0.98 13.13 -5.07
CA ARG A 106 -0.74 14.00 -6.21
C ARG A 106 0.40 14.97 -5.94
N VAL A 107 0.95 15.53 -7.00
CA VAL A 107 1.87 16.66 -6.96
C VAL A 107 1.24 17.76 -7.78
N GLU A 108 1.01 18.88 -7.15
CA GLU A 108 0.34 20.03 -7.74
C GLU A 108 1.29 21.26 -7.81
N PRO A 109 1.04 22.23 -8.67
CA PRO A 109 1.77 23.50 -8.70
C PRO A 109 1.73 24.23 -7.35
N ALA A 110 2.67 25.16 -7.14
CA ALA A 110 2.78 25.89 -5.86
C ALA A 110 1.55 26.75 -5.53
N ASP A 111 0.87 27.24 -6.55
CA ASP A 111 -0.33 28.10 -6.50
C ASP A 111 -1.65 27.32 -6.55
N TYR A 112 -1.59 25.97 -6.56
CA TYR A 112 -2.77 25.13 -6.58
C TYR A 112 -3.67 25.41 -5.36
N PRO A 113 -4.96 25.76 -5.57
CA PRO A 113 -5.90 25.92 -4.47
C PRO A 113 -6.38 24.55 -3.99
N PRO A 114 -6.19 24.19 -2.70
CA PRO A 114 -6.65 22.91 -2.18
C PRO A 114 -8.14 22.66 -2.39
N ALA A 115 -8.49 21.49 -2.93
CA ALA A 115 -9.88 21.12 -3.23
C ALA A 115 -10.55 20.44 -2.01
N LYS A 116 -11.88 20.28 -2.08
CA LYS A 116 -12.75 19.72 -1.01
C LYS A 116 -12.24 18.41 -0.41
N HIS A 117 -11.59 17.57 -1.19
CA HIS A 117 -11.13 16.23 -0.78
C HIS A 117 -9.62 16.12 -0.60
N ASP A 118 -8.90 17.25 -0.64
CA ASP A 118 -7.47 17.33 -0.36
C ASP A 118 -7.25 17.43 1.16
N HIS A 119 -7.18 16.29 1.82
CA HIS A 119 -7.20 16.24 3.27
C HIS A 119 -5.88 16.61 3.92
N LEU A 120 -4.75 16.35 3.25
CA LEU A 120 -3.41 16.77 3.66
C LEU A 120 -2.70 17.40 2.48
N VAL A 121 -2.20 18.62 2.67
CA VAL A 121 -1.38 19.34 1.69
C VAL A 121 -0.10 19.80 2.35
N LEU A 122 1.05 19.34 1.82
CA LEU A 122 2.38 19.77 2.24
C LEU A 122 2.92 20.73 1.19
N VAL A 123 2.96 22.02 1.54
CA VAL A 123 3.48 23.07 0.64
C VAL A 123 4.99 23.06 0.67
N GLN A 124 5.62 22.95 -0.48
CA GLN A 124 7.07 23.07 -0.68
C GLN A 124 7.37 24.19 -1.70
N ARG A 125 8.62 24.58 -1.83
CA ARG A 125 9.01 25.55 -2.86
C ARG A 125 8.74 24.98 -4.26
N GLY A 126 7.85 25.65 -5.00
CA GLY A 126 7.51 25.30 -6.39
C GLY A 126 6.50 24.15 -6.56
N ARG A 127 5.99 23.54 -5.48
CA ARG A 127 5.00 22.45 -5.58
C ARG A 127 4.23 22.23 -4.29
N GLN A 128 3.15 21.46 -4.40
CA GLN A 128 2.40 20.95 -3.27
C GLN A 128 2.30 19.41 -3.37
N LEU A 129 2.50 18.72 -2.24
CA LEU A 129 2.27 17.27 -2.11
C LEU A 129 0.91 17.09 -1.47
N VAL A 130 -0.04 16.49 -2.22
CA VAL A 130 -1.45 16.44 -1.87
C VAL A 130 -1.90 14.99 -1.65
N PHE A 131 -2.55 14.72 -0.51
CA PHE A 131 -3.32 13.50 -0.29
C PHE A 131 -4.81 13.82 -0.48
N ASN A 132 -5.38 13.25 -1.54
CA ASN A 132 -6.80 13.34 -1.88
C ASN A 132 -7.51 12.03 -1.57
N ASP A 133 -8.70 12.07 -0.93
CA ASP A 133 -9.54 10.88 -0.72
C ASP A 133 -11.03 11.24 -0.63
N PRO A 134 -11.76 11.23 -1.76
CA PRO A 134 -13.17 11.59 -1.82
C PRO A 134 -14.07 10.74 -0.90
N ARG A 135 -13.69 9.47 -0.66
CA ARG A 135 -14.50 8.54 0.13
C ARG A 135 -14.12 8.49 1.61
N MET A 136 -13.02 9.13 2.01
CA MET A 136 -12.51 9.20 3.39
C MET A 136 -12.30 7.83 4.07
N PHE A 137 -12.01 6.78 3.31
CA PHE A 137 -11.62 5.46 3.82
C PHE A 137 -10.11 5.34 4.08
N GLY A 138 -9.36 6.32 3.63
CA GLY A 138 -7.95 6.44 3.92
C GLY A 138 -7.67 6.67 5.41
N ARG A 139 -6.40 6.64 5.75
CA ARG A 139 -5.95 6.94 7.11
C ARG A 139 -4.61 7.64 7.09
N ILE A 140 -4.51 8.70 7.86
CA ILE A 140 -3.25 9.37 8.18
C ILE A 140 -2.88 9.03 9.62
N GLN A 141 -1.61 8.71 9.84
CA GLN A 141 -1.01 8.46 11.14
C GLN A 141 0.25 9.30 11.27
N PHE A 142 0.52 9.80 12.43
CA PHE A 142 1.73 10.56 12.69
C PHE A 142 2.38 10.10 14.00
N ALA A 143 3.70 10.07 14.01
CA ALA A 143 4.50 9.81 15.19
C ALA A 143 5.83 10.56 15.11
N THR A 144 6.42 10.83 16.26
CA THR A 144 7.77 11.36 16.38
C THR A 144 8.70 10.36 17.03
N GLY A 145 9.99 10.44 16.77
CA GLY A 145 10.99 9.58 17.40
C GLY A 145 12.09 9.10 16.47
N PRO A 146 13.15 8.51 17.03
CA PRO A 146 14.33 8.09 16.27
C PRO A 146 14.12 6.85 15.41
N LYS A 147 13.11 6.03 15.74
CA LYS A 147 12.79 4.75 15.05
C LYS A 147 11.40 4.82 14.41
N PRO A 148 11.15 4.01 13.37
CA PRO A 148 9.81 3.86 12.83
C PRO A 148 8.79 3.44 13.91
N PRO A 149 7.55 3.92 13.84
CA PRO A 149 6.54 3.65 14.86
C PRO A 149 6.06 2.19 14.86
N ALA A 150 5.52 1.74 16.01
CA ALA A 150 5.12 0.35 16.22
C ALA A 150 4.05 -0.13 15.22
N TRP A 151 3.13 0.73 14.78
CA TRP A 151 2.12 0.36 13.78
C TRP A 151 2.73 0.07 12.40
N TRP A 152 3.94 0.58 12.12
CA TRP A 152 4.69 0.26 10.90
C TRP A 152 5.51 -1.03 11.07
N THR A 153 6.23 -1.18 12.18
CA THR A 153 7.12 -2.33 12.41
C THR A 153 6.37 -3.64 12.65
N ARG A 154 5.06 -3.58 12.93
CA ARG A 154 4.19 -4.76 13.08
C ARG A 154 3.58 -5.25 11.75
N ILE A 155 3.80 -4.55 10.65
CA ILE A 155 3.34 -5.03 9.33
C ILE A 155 4.04 -6.34 9.01
N ALA A 156 3.27 -7.31 8.51
CA ALA A 156 3.81 -8.62 8.16
C ALA A 156 4.93 -8.52 7.10
N PRO A 157 5.91 -9.44 7.12
CA PRO A 157 6.98 -9.48 6.13
C PRO A 157 6.44 -9.55 4.70
N ALA A 158 7.04 -8.77 3.80
CA ALA A 158 6.57 -8.63 2.42
C ALA A 158 6.56 -9.99 1.67
N VAL A 159 5.62 -10.15 0.72
CA VAL A 159 5.52 -11.35 -0.15
C VAL A 159 6.82 -11.61 -0.92
N LEU A 160 7.60 -10.57 -1.20
CA LEU A 160 8.88 -10.69 -1.91
C LEU A 160 10.08 -10.89 -0.97
N SER A 161 9.89 -10.83 0.34
CA SER A 161 10.96 -11.02 1.31
C SER A 161 11.37 -12.50 1.46
N PRO A 162 12.56 -12.80 2.04
CA PRO A 162 13.01 -14.16 2.32
C PRO A 162 12.09 -14.92 3.29
N GLU A 163 11.41 -14.23 4.20
CA GLU A 163 10.53 -14.81 5.22
C GLU A 163 9.20 -15.34 4.61
N PHE A 164 8.86 -14.96 3.40
CA PHE A 164 7.71 -15.50 2.69
C PHE A 164 8.06 -16.85 2.05
N THR A 165 8.14 -17.89 2.86
CA THR A 165 8.52 -19.25 2.44
C THR A 165 7.29 -20.11 2.13
N VAL A 166 7.48 -21.18 1.34
CA VAL A 166 6.44 -22.19 1.08
C VAL A 166 5.90 -22.79 2.39
N ASN A 167 6.78 -23.09 3.33
CA ASN A 167 6.39 -23.66 4.63
C ASN A 167 5.55 -22.68 5.45
N ALA A 168 5.91 -21.40 5.46
CA ALA A 168 5.12 -20.36 6.12
C ALA A 168 3.72 -20.22 5.51
N VAL A 169 3.60 -20.28 4.17
CA VAL A 169 2.32 -20.30 3.46
C VAL A 169 1.53 -21.55 3.81
N ALA A 170 2.13 -22.75 3.71
CA ALA A 170 1.47 -24.02 4.02
C ALA A 170 0.93 -24.04 5.46
N THR A 171 1.72 -23.58 6.41
CA THR A 171 1.31 -23.51 7.83
C THR A 171 0.12 -22.58 8.02
N PHE A 172 0.11 -21.43 7.32
CA PHE A 172 -1.00 -20.49 7.38
C PHE A 172 -2.29 -21.06 6.75
N LEU A 173 -2.17 -21.74 5.60
CA LEU A 173 -3.30 -22.39 4.93
C LEU A 173 -3.93 -23.47 5.83
N ARG A 174 -3.14 -24.30 6.51
CA ARG A 174 -3.65 -25.28 7.47
C ARG A 174 -4.45 -24.67 8.61
N ARG A 175 -4.01 -23.51 9.15
CA ARG A 175 -4.76 -22.76 10.18
C ARG A 175 -6.06 -22.16 9.68
N ARG A 176 -6.23 -22.03 8.39
CA ARG A 176 -7.42 -21.49 7.70
C ARG A 176 -8.08 -22.54 6.81
N ALA A 177 -7.95 -23.83 7.16
CA ALA A 177 -8.25 -24.98 6.31
C ALA A 177 -9.65 -24.93 5.66
N ARG A 178 -10.66 -24.45 6.40
CA ARG A 178 -12.06 -24.36 5.91
C ARG A 178 -12.39 -23.10 5.13
N THR A 179 -11.49 -22.11 5.14
CA THR A 179 -11.71 -20.82 4.46
C THR A 179 -11.39 -20.96 2.97
N SER A 180 -12.17 -20.32 2.11
CA SER A 180 -11.87 -20.30 0.67
C SER A 180 -10.51 -19.69 0.40
N ILE A 181 -9.75 -20.25 -0.54
CA ILE A 181 -8.39 -19.77 -0.86
C ILE A 181 -8.38 -18.31 -1.30
N LYS A 182 -9.44 -17.85 -1.98
CA LYS A 182 -9.61 -16.45 -2.32
C LYS A 182 -9.61 -15.55 -1.08
N ALA A 183 -10.42 -15.90 -0.07
CA ALA A 183 -10.49 -15.11 1.16
C ALA A 183 -9.17 -15.15 1.94
N VAL A 184 -8.48 -16.29 1.95
CA VAL A 184 -7.18 -16.42 2.61
C VAL A 184 -6.11 -15.52 1.99
N LEU A 185 -6.07 -15.39 0.65
CA LEU A 185 -5.14 -14.50 -0.06
C LEU A 185 -5.34 -13.00 0.26
N LEU A 186 -6.49 -12.62 0.78
CA LEU A 186 -6.79 -11.24 1.19
C LEU A 186 -6.35 -10.92 2.62
N MET A 187 -5.91 -11.92 3.40
CA MET A 187 -5.47 -11.76 4.79
C MET A 187 -4.08 -11.14 4.85
N GLN A 188 -4.01 -9.85 5.23
CA GLN A 188 -2.79 -9.06 5.20
C GLN A 188 -1.71 -9.55 6.18
N GLU A 189 -2.05 -10.36 7.16
CA GLU A 189 -1.14 -10.97 8.11
C GLU A 189 -0.19 -12.02 7.49
N ARG A 190 -0.52 -12.54 6.29
CA ARG A 190 0.33 -13.49 5.56
C ARG A 190 0.56 -13.08 4.10
N PHE A 191 -0.39 -12.38 3.50
CA PHE A 191 -0.34 -11.95 2.11
C PHE A 191 -0.39 -10.41 2.02
N PRO A 192 0.58 -9.71 2.68
CA PRO A 192 0.55 -8.26 2.77
C PRO A 192 0.66 -7.62 1.38
N GLY A 193 -0.23 -6.66 1.12
CA GLY A 193 -0.29 -5.94 -0.15
C GLY A 193 -1.15 -6.61 -1.22
N ILE A 194 -1.40 -7.93 -1.15
CA ILE A 194 -2.31 -8.60 -2.08
C ILE A 194 -3.74 -8.12 -1.79
N GLY A 195 -4.42 -7.71 -2.84
CA GLY A 195 -5.82 -7.31 -2.77
C GLY A 195 -6.66 -8.10 -3.76
N ASN A 196 -7.79 -7.51 -4.14
CA ASN A 196 -8.82 -8.26 -4.85
C ASN A 196 -8.41 -8.69 -6.26
N TRP A 197 -7.83 -7.77 -7.03
CA TRP A 197 -7.43 -8.10 -8.41
C TRP A 197 -6.18 -8.99 -8.44
N MET A 198 -5.20 -8.74 -7.55
CA MET A 198 -4.00 -9.58 -7.49
C MET A 198 -4.33 -11.00 -7.06
N ALA A 199 -5.26 -11.20 -6.12
CA ALA A 199 -5.69 -12.53 -5.71
C ALA A 199 -6.38 -13.29 -6.86
N ASP A 200 -7.22 -12.62 -7.67
CA ASP A 200 -7.81 -13.24 -8.86
C ASP A 200 -6.74 -13.63 -9.89
N GLU A 201 -5.80 -12.74 -10.17
CA GLU A 201 -4.67 -12.98 -11.08
C GLU A 201 -3.81 -14.17 -10.62
N ILE A 202 -3.47 -14.23 -9.33
CA ILE A 202 -2.68 -15.30 -8.72
C ILE A 202 -3.40 -16.65 -8.89
N LEU A 203 -4.66 -16.72 -8.50
CA LEU A 203 -5.44 -17.96 -8.59
C LEU A 203 -5.66 -18.41 -10.03
N TRP A 204 -5.89 -17.47 -10.94
CA TRP A 204 -6.02 -17.76 -12.36
C TRP A 204 -4.71 -18.30 -12.97
N ARG A 205 -3.57 -17.74 -12.62
CA ARG A 205 -2.25 -18.23 -13.05
C ARG A 205 -1.95 -19.61 -12.48
N ALA A 206 -2.24 -19.80 -11.21
CA ALA A 206 -2.06 -21.07 -10.51
C ALA A 206 -3.07 -22.16 -10.92
N ALA A 207 -4.11 -21.82 -11.69
CA ALA A 207 -5.23 -22.70 -12.05
C ALA A 207 -5.96 -23.29 -10.83
N ILE A 208 -6.04 -22.52 -9.73
CA ILE A 208 -6.72 -22.91 -8.49
C ILE A 208 -8.09 -22.23 -8.44
N HIS A 209 -9.15 -23.00 -8.24
CA HIS A 209 -10.50 -22.47 -8.12
C HIS A 209 -10.65 -21.61 -6.85
N PRO A 210 -11.23 -20.39 -6.91
CA PRO A 210 -11.26 -19.46 -5.78
C PRO A 210 -12.04 -19.96 -4.57
N LYS A 211 -13.04 -20.82 -4.76
CA LYS A 211 -13.83 -21.43 -3.67
C LYS A 211 -13.16 -22.63 -3.00
N ARG A 212 -12.05 -23.14 -3.54
CA ARG A 212 -11.34 -24.26 -2.88
C ARG A 212 -11.02 -23.92 -1.43
N ALA A 213 -11.28 -24.85 -0.54
CA ALA A 213 -10.87 -24.75 0.86
C ALA A 213 -9.33 -24.73 0.95
N ALA A 214 -8.78 -23.81 1.72
CA ALA A 214 -7.32 -23.63 1.79
C ALA A 214 -6.57 -24.90 2.24
N GLY A 215 -7.18 -25.71 3.13
CA GLY A 215 -6.63 -26.97 3.60
C GLY A 215 -6.68 -28.13 2.59
N SER A 216 -7.42 -27.97 1.48
CA SER A 216 -7.55 -29.01 0.45
C SER A 216 -6.47 -28.90 -0.65
N LEU A 217 -5.58 -27.90 -0.58
CA LEU A 217 -4.52 -27.74 -1.56
C LEU A 217 -3.41 -28.79 -1.32
N THR A 218 -3.01 -29.44 -2.39
CA THR A 218 -1.87 -30.37 -2.37
C THR A 218 -0.54 -29.61 -2.17
N PRO A 219 0.54 -30.26 -1.74
CA PRO A 219 1.86 -29.63 -1.66
C PRO A 219 2.31 -28.98 -2.97
N ALA A 220 2.06 -29.60 -4.12
CA ALA A 220 2.38 -29.06 -5.44
C ALA A 220 1.58 -27.79 -5.75
N GLU A 221 0.29 -27.75 -5.40
CA GLU A 221 -0.55 -26.56 -5.56
C GLU A 221 -0.09 -25.43 -4.62
N ILE A 222 0.36 -25.75 -3.40
CA ILE A 222 0.92 -24.75 -2.46
C ILE A 222 2.23 -24.16 -3.01
N HIS A 223 3.12 -24.96 -3.56
CA HIS A 223 4.33 -24.48 -4.24
C HIS A 223 3.99 -23.56 -5.41
N THR A 224 3.03 -23.95 -6.22
CA THR A 224 2.56 -23.15 -7.35
C THR A 224 1.95 -21.83 -6.87
N LEU A 225 1.09 -21.86 -5.87
CA LEU A 225 0.47 -20.68 -5.27
C LEU A 225 1.54 -19.69 -4.73
N HIS A 226 2.51 -20.21 -3.96
CA HIS A 226 3.62 -19.42 -3.44
C HIS A 226 4.42 -18.75 -4.58
N ARG A 227 4.78 -19.50 -5.62
CA ARG A 227 5.48 -18.97 -6.80
C ARG A 227 4.67 -17.87 -7.49
N GLU A 228 3.36 -18.09 -7.71
CA GLU A 228 2.51 -17.10 -8.37
C GLU A 228 2.26 -15.86 -7.52
N CYS A 229 2.16 -15.98 -6.18
CA CYS A 229 2.13 -14.82 -5.29
C CYS A 229 3.36 -13.92 -5.51
N ARG A 230 4.56 -14.50 -5.50
CA ARG A 230 5.82 -13.75 -5.71
C ARG A 230 5.91 -13.20 -7.13
N SER A 231 5.53 -13.98 -8.12
CA SER A 231 5.56 -13.60 -9.53
C SER A 231 4.65 -12.41 -9.81
N VAL A 232 3.38 -12.50 -9.41
CA VAL A 232 2.39 -11.44 -9.63
C VAL A 232 2.78 -10.16 -8.88
N CYS A 233 3.22 -10.27 -7.61
CA CYS A 233 3.68 -9.11 -6.85
C CYS A 233 4.86 -8.40 -7.55
N ARG A 234 5.87 -9.15 -8.02
CA ARG A 234 7.04 -8.59 -8.71
C ARG A 234 6.66 -7.96 -10.04
N LEU A 235 5.85 -8.67 -10.83
CA LEU A 235 5.38 -8.16 -12.12
C LEU A 235 4.54 -6.89 -11.95
N ALA A 236 3.61 -6.88 -10.99
CA ALA A 236 2.77 -5.72 -10.70
C ALA A 236 3.63 -4.49 -10.30
N LEU A 237 4.58 -4.67 -9.38
CA LEU A 237 5.49 -3.59 -8.98
C LEU A 237 6.26 -3.02 -10.17
N ASN A 238 6.87 -3.89 -11.00
CA ASN A 238 7.65 -3.45 -12.14
C ASN A 238 6.81 -2.78 -13.23
N THR A 239 5.56 -3.19 -13.38
CA THR A 239 4.66 -2.72 -14.45
C THR A 239 3.91 -1.45 -14.03
N ILE A 240 3.32 -1.44 -12.83
CA ILE A 240 2.46 -0.35 -12.36
C ILE A 240 3.27 0.74 -11.69
N ALA A 241 4.23 0.38 -10.83
CA ALA A 241 5.06 1.36 -10.14
C ALA A 241 6.37 1.70 -10.86
N GLY A 242 6.72 0.94 -11.91
CA GLY A 242 7.96 1.12 -12.65
C GLY A 242 9.20 0.58 -11.93
N LYS A 243 10.27 0.34 -12.66
CA LYS A 243 11.56 -0.13 -12.14
C LYS A 243 12.43 1.04 -11.69
N GLY A 244 13.20 0.85 -10.61
CA GLY A 244 14.09 1.90 -10.08
C GLY A 244 13.32 3.21 -9.84
N ASP A 245 13.87 4.32 -10.32
CA ASP A 245 13.26 5.65 -10.16
C ASP A 245 12.23 5.99 -11.25
N TYR A 246 12.09 5.16 -12.28
CA TYR A 246 11.10 5.37 -13.32
C TYR A 246 9.68 5.26 -12.74
N LEU A 247 8.85 6.25 -13.02
CA LEU A 247 7.43 6.27 -12.70
C LEU A 247 6.63 6.30 -14.01
N PRO A 248 5.76 5.29 -14.24
CA PRO A 248 4.82 5.32 -15.37
C PRO A 248 3.89 6.54 -15.34
N PRO A 249 3.33 6.96 -16.50
CA PRO A 249 2.45 8.14 -16.56
C PRO A 249 1.15 7.94 -15.76
N ASP A 250 0.66 6.71 -15.70
CA ASP A 250 -0.54 6.32 -14.94
C ASP A 250 -0.44 4.88 -14.43
N LEU A 251 -1.47 4.43 -13.71
CA LEU A 251 -1.53 3.10 -13.08
C LEU A 251 -1.72 1.96 -14.09
N ASN A 252 -2.17 2.21 -15.31
CA ASN A 252 -2.69 1.17 -16.20
C ASN A 252 -1.93 1.01 -17.51
N THR A 253 -1.24 2.05 -17.98
CA THR A 253 -0.62 2.12 -19.32
C THR A 253 0.22 0.89 -19.65
N HIS A 254 0.97 0.36 -18.69
CA HIS A 254 1.88 -0.75 -18.93
C HIS A 254 1.34 -2.12 -18.54
N ILE A 255 0.09 -2.21 -18.03
CA ILE A 255 -0.50 -3.51 -17.67
C ILE A 255 -0.77 -4.32 -18.94
N PRO A 256 -0.16 -5.52 -19.10
CA PRO A 256 -0.34 -6.33 -20.30
C PRO A 256 -1.79 -6.79 -20.51
N LYS A 257 -2.29 -6.72 -21.72
CA LYS A 257 -3.63 -7.23 -22.08
C LYS A 257 -3.80 -8.74 -21.86
N SER A 258 -2.70 -9.47 -21.71
CA SER A 258 -2.70 -10.89 -21.37
C SER A 258 -2.99 -11.21 -19.89
N TRP A 259 -3.08 -10.19 -19.02
CA TRP A 259 -3.45 -10.38 -17.62
C TRP A 259 -4.98 -10.43 -17.47
N LEU A 260 -5.44 -11.20 -16.47
CA LEU A 260 -6.85 -11.24 -16.09
C LEU A 260 -7.37 -9.85 -15.68
N PHE A 261 -6.48 -8.98 -15.21
CA PHE A 261 -6.77 -7.61 -14.80
C PHE A 261 -7.71 -6.87 -15.75
N TRP A 262 -7.49 -6.94 -17.08
CA TRP A 262 -8.32 -6.23 -18.06
C TRP A 262 -9.68 -6.87 -18.33
N HIS A 263 -9.87 -8.13 -17.95
CA HIS A 263 -11.02 -8.96 -18.33
C HIS A 263 -11.99 -9.21 -17.18
N ARG A 264 -11.70 -8.68 -15.99
CA ARG A 264 -12.40 -9.01 -14.75
C ARG A 264 -13.44 -8.01 -14.28
N TRP A 265 -13.57 -6.86 -14.94
CA TRP A 265 -14.34 -5.73 -14.41
C TRP A 265 -15.82 -5.80 -14.72
N GLU A 266 -16.19 -6.50 -15.80
CA GLU A 266 -17.57 -6.66 -16.30
C GLU A 266 -17.93 -8.14 -16.41
N ASP A 267 -19.25 -8.42 -16.46
CA ASP A 267 -19.77 -9.76 -16.74
C ASP A 267 -19.55 -10.10 -18.22
N GLY A 268 -19.37 -11.39 -18.52
CA GLY A 268 -19.18 -11.85 -19.90
C GLY A 268 -17.76 -11.66 -20.44
N GLY A 269 -16.81 -11.17 -19.64
CA GLY A 269 -15.40 -11.05 -20.04
C GLY A 269 -14.81 -12.37 -20.51
N LEU A 270 -13.86 -12.33 -21.45
CA LEU A 270 -13.21 -13.53 -22.00
C LEU A 270 -11.86 -13.78 -21.34
N CYS A 271 -11.60 -15.04 -21.01
CA CYS A 271 -10.30 -15.46 -20.48
C CYS A 271 -9.19 -15.19 -21.50
N PRO A 272 -8.13 -14.41 -21.15
CA PRO A 272 -7.09 -14.06 -22.11
C PRO A 272 -6.32 -15.27 -22.66
N LYS A 273 -6.27 -16.39 -21.92
CA LYS A 273 -5.60 -17.63 -22.35
C LYS A 273 -6.49 -18.58 -23.13
N THR A 274 -7.73 -18.78 -22.67
CA THR A 274 -8.61 -19.86 -23.23
C THR A 274 -9.68 -19.31 -24.17
N LYS A 275 -9.87 -17.99 -24.21
CA LYS A 275 -10.96 -17.31 -24.95
C LYS A 275 -12.37 -17.76 -24.56
N LYS A 276 -12.51 -18.51 -23.45
CA LYS A 276 -13.81 -18.92 -22.91
C LYS A 276 -14.28 -17.87 -21.91
N THR A 277 -15.60 -17.78 -21.72
CA THR A 277 -16.24 -16.83 -20.80
C THR A 277 -15.73 -17.01 -19.38
N LEU A 278 -15.46 -15.88 -18.72
CA LEU A 278 -15.14 -15.79 -17.31
C LEU A 278 -16.42 -15.77 -16.47
N VAL A 279 -16.31 -16.24 -15.24
CA VAL A 279 -17.36 -16.14 -14.23
C VAL A 279 -17.00 -15.04 -13.24
N ARG A 280 -17.96 -14.17 -12.93
CA ARG A 280 -17.89 -13.21 -11.81
C ARG A 280 -18.94 -13.58 -10.79
N GLU A 281 -18.51 -13.73 -9.55
CA GLU A 281 -19.37 -14.05 -8.42
C GLU A 281 -18.74 -13.57 -7.12
N GLU A 282 -19.50 -13.60 -6.04
CA GLU A 282 -18.96 -13.28 -4.73
C GLU A 282 -18.30 -14.50 -4.10
N VAL A 283 -17.03 -14.34 -3.65
CA VAL A 283 -16.30 -15.34 -2.88
C VAL A 283 -15.62 -14.66 -1.71
N GLY A 284 -15.96 -15.06 -0.49
CA GLY A 284 -15.36 -14.48 0.72
C GLY A 284 -15.65 -12.99 0.90
N GLY A 285 -16.85 -12.54 0.54
CA GLY A 285 -17.27 -11.14 0.66
C GLY A 285 -16.64 -10.20 -0.39
N ARG A 286 -16.12 -10.74 -1.50
CA ARG A 286 -15.50 -9.94 -2.57
C ARG A 286 -15.89 -10.47 -3.95
N THR A 287 -16.23 -9.55 -4.85
CA THR A 287 -16.37 -9.87 -6.28
C THR A 287 -15.10 -10.54 -6.77
N THR A 288 -15.22 -11.73 -7.29
CA THR A 288 -14.13 -12.59 -7.74
C THR A 288 -14.36 -12.97 -9.19
N CYS A 289 -13.31 -12.87 -10.01
CA CYS A 289 -13.35 -13.26 -11.42
C CYS A 289 -12.41 -14.46 -11.64
N TRP A 290 -12.92 -15.49 -12.31
CA TRP A 290 -12.19 -16.73 -12.55
C TRP A 290 -12.62 -17.42 -13.85
N SER A 291 -11.80 -18.37 -14.32
CA SER A 291 -12.02 -19.08 -15.58
C SER A 291 -12.45 -20.53 -15.35
N PRO A 292 -13.70 -20.92 -15.66
CA PRO A 292 -14.15 -22.31 -15.55
C PRO A 292 -13.35 -23.30 -16.41
N ALA A 293 -12.78 -22.82 -17.52
CA ALA A 293 -11.94 -23.63 -18.38
C ALA A 293 -10.57 -23.98 -17.77
N ARG A 294 -10.08 -23.15 -16.81
CA ARG A 294 -8.76 -23.33 -16.19
C ARG A 294 -8.82 -23.78 -14.73
N GLN A 295 -9.75 -23.24 -13.99
CA GLN A 295 -9.84 -23.36 -12.53
C GLN A 295 -10.98 -24.31 -12.18
N LYS A 296 -10.68 -25.61 -12.10
CA LYS A 296 -11.70 -26.62 -11.79
C LYS A 296 -11.89 -26.72 -10.29
N LEU A 297 -13.14 -26.77 -9.85
CA LEU A 297 -13.45 -27.13 -8.47
C LEU A 297 -13.26 -28.67 -8.36
N LYS A 298 -12.15 -29.06 -7.77
CA LYS A 298 -11.95 -30.49 -7.44
C LYS A 298 -12.84 -30.82 -6.25
N SER A 299 -13.67 -31.84 -6.37
CA SER A 299 -14.33 -32.45 -5.23
C SER A 299 -13.28 -32.89 -4.20
N ALA A 300 -13.58 -32.64 -2.92
CA ALA A 300 -12.73 -33.05 -1.81
C ALA A 300 -12.62 -34.57 -1.75
#